data_1a26c949c67b4a52a38d8154b9f4dd67
#
_entry.id   1a26c949c67b4a52a38d8154b9f4dd67
#
_cell.length_a   1.000
_cell.length_b   1.000
_cell.length_c   1.000
_cell.angle_alpha   90.00
_cell.angle_beta   90.00
_cell.angle_gamma   90.00
#
_symmetry.space_group_name_H-M   'P 1'
#
loop_
_entity.id
_entity.type
_entity.pdbx_description
1 polymer ?
#
loop_
_entity_poly.entity_id
_entity_poly.type
_entity_poly.pdbx_seq_one_letter_code
_entity_poly.pdbx_strand_id
1 'polypeptide(L)'
;MILILTPFIDQRRRLALIVDDTLIERAYSTKTELLAKIYDHDQHRYSTGYRNLTIGWSDGNTFLPVNCALMSTRKKTNLVGSKSSITDQRTIAGQRRSQAQRKMNEVVLELISQALRLGVTAKYVLFDSWYSSPQKFWHLKELGLESVAILKRSSKVYYRYRGRNYSIKALYQRLLNSKRPAGQSYLYSSIVEANFQGQVFPVKIVFVAKNKSQIQSYDGQVAQITVTAMTYILLAWQERLNKDDRTLGDLFYLMNDSLPEVKFIEALVYLLKTLQSLGADFIDQTINQFIAYLPHNVQSGLQEAV
;
A
#
# COMPACT_ATOMS: atom_id res chain seq x y z
N MET A 1 7.23 -12.58 10.25
CA MET A 1 7.29 -12.80 8.78
C MET A 1 8.44 -12.03 8.13
N ILE A 2 8.53 -10.69 8.22
CA ILE A 2 9.64 -9.93 7.61
C ILE A 2 11.01 -10.40 8.10
N LEU A 3 11.19 -10.63 9.39
CA LEU A 3 12.44 -11.17 9.94
C LEU A 3 12.82 -12.55 9.39
N ILE A 4 11.82 -13.37 9.03
CA ILE A 4 12.03 -14.68 8.40
C ILE A 4 12.49 -14.51 6.95
N LEU A 5 12.01 -13.48 6.25
CA LEU A 5 12.38 -13.18 4.87
C LEU A 5 13.73 -12.48 4.74
N THR A 6 14.16 -11.77 5.78
CA THR A 6 15.42 -10.98 5.78
C THR A 6 16.64 -11.77 5.28
N PRO A 7 16.88 -13.04 5.65
CA PRO A 7 18.02 -13.82 5.14
C PRO A 7 17.97 -14.10 3.64
N PHE A 8 16.80 -14.04 3.01
CA PHE A 8 16.58 -14.33 1.59
C PHE A 8 16.56 -13.07 0.71
N ILE A 9 16.71 -11.90 1.31
CA ILE A 9 16.71 -10.62 0.59
C ILE A 9 18.11 -10.34 0.06
N ASP A 10 18.23 -10.12 -1.25
CA ASP A 10 19.47 -9.65 -1.85
C ASP A 10 19.89 -8.30 -1.22
N GLN A 11 21.10 -8.19 -0.72
CA GLN A 11 21.64 -6.99 -0.07
C GLN A 11 21.64 -5.74 -0.96
N ARG A 12 21.57 -5.92 -2.28
CA ARG A 12 21.43 -4.82 -3.25
C ARG A 12 20.04 -4.22 -3.32
N ARG A 13 19.02 -4.90 -2.77
CA ARG A 13 17.63 -4.41 -2.77
C ARG A 13 17.44 -3.26 -1.81
N ARG A 14 16.57 -2.35 -2.20
CA ARG A 14 16.24 -1.17 -1.42
C ARG A 14 14.93 -1.41 -0.68
N LEU A 15 15.02 -1.55 0.63
CA LEU A 15 13.87 -1.78 1.49
C LEU A 15 13.12 -0.49 1.72
N ALA A 16 11.81 -0.55 1.55
CA ALA A 16 10.93 0.61 1.69
C ALA A 16 9.69 0.28 2.53
N LEU A 17 9.24 1.25 3.32
CA LEU A 17 7.88 1.31 3.82
C LEU A 17 7.00 2.05 2.82
N ILE A 18 5.80 1.59 2.62
CA ILE A 18 4.81 2.19 1.72
C ILE A 18 3.59 2.57 2.54
N VAL A 19 3.19 3.83 2.44
CA VAL A 19 2.03 4.39 3.15
C VAL A 19 0.92 4.63 2.15
N ASP A 20 -0.22 4.02 2.39
CA ASP A 20 -1.42 4.24 1.57
C ASP A 20 -2.68 4.16 2.43
N ASP A 21 -3.77 4.74 1.95
CA ASP A 21 -5.07 4.63 2.60
C ASP A 21 -6.18 4.26 1.61
N THR A 22 -7.05 3.37 2.05
CA THR A 22 -8.15 2.84 1.26
C THR A 22 -9.47 3.12 1.95
N LEU A 23 -10.49 3.52 1.21
CA LEU A 23 -11.85 3.65 1.71
C LEU A 23 -12.48 2.26 1.87
N ILE A 24 -12.93 1.95 3.09
CA ILE A 24 -13.78 0.79 3.37
C ILE A 24 -15.21 1.30 3.51
N GLU A 25 -15.98 1.17 2.44
CA GLU A 25 -17.37 1.61 2.41
C GLU A 25 -18.27 0.66 3.21
N ARG A 26 -19.21 1.26 3.96
CA ARG A 26 -20.25 0.57 4.74
C ARG A 26 -21.60 1.26 4.55
N ALA A 27 -22.03 1.36 3.29
CA ALA A 27 -23.18 2.17 2.87
C ALA A 27 -24.48 1.82 3.61
N TYR A 28 -24.70 0.56 3.92
CA TYR A 28 -25.92 0.08 4.56
C TYR A 28 -25.85 -0.03 6.09
N SER A 29 -24.70 0.29 6.68
CA SER A 29 -24.52 0.23 8.13
C SER A 29 -24.84 1.58 8.77
N THR A 30 -25.56 1.54 9.90
CA THR A 30 -25.89 2.74 10.68
C THR A 30 -25.49 2.61 12.15
N LYS A 31 -25.27 1.38 12.63
CA LYS A 31 -25.02 1.08 14.05
C LYS A 31 -23.57 0.74 14.37
N THR A 32 -22.72 0.57 13.35
CA THR A 32 -21.33 0.19 13.57
C THR A 32 -20.58 1.29 14.34
N GLU A 33 -19.83 0.90 15.34
CA GLU A 33 -19.06 1.81 16.20
C GLU A 33 -18.09 2.67 15.39
N LEU A 34 -18.04 3.96 15.66
CA LEU A 34 -17.18 4.95 15.01
C LEU A 34 -17.37 5.06 13.49
N LEU A 35 -18.47 4.57 12.94
CA LEU A 35 -18.79 4.73 11.54
C LEU A 35 -18.95 6.21 11.17
N ALA A 36 -18.34 6.64 10.08
CA ALA A 36 -18.24 8.06 9.75
C ALA A 36 -18.57 8.38 8.29
N LYS A 37 -19.00 9.60 8.04
CA LYS A 37 -19.04 10.19 6.68
C LYS A 37 -17.61 10.53 6.27
N ILE A 38 -17.11 9.91 5.20
CA ILE A 38 -15.77 10.06 4.67
C ILE A 38 -15.87 10.54 3.22
N TYR A 39 -15.03 11.47 2.85
CA TYR A 39 -14.96 11.95 1.47
C TYR A 39 -14.16 10.97 0.61
N ASP A 40 -14.80 10.45 -0.42
CA ASP A 40 -14.17 9.64 -1.46
C ASP A 40 -13.58 10.57 -2.51
N HIS A 41 -12.26 10.56 -2.66
CA HIS A 41 -11.55 11.42 -3.60
C HIS A 41 -11.66 10.93 -5.06
N ASP A 42 -11.91 9.64 -5.26
CA ASP A 42 -12.01 9.05 -6.60
C ASP A 42 -13.39 9.30 -7.21
N GLN A 43 -14.43 9.14 -6.40
CA GLN A 43 -15.81 9.37 -6.82
C GLN A 43 -16.31 10.79 -6.54
N HIS A 44 -15.50 11.65 -5.93
CA HIS A 44 -15.83 13.04 -5.55
C HIS A 44 -17.15 13.16 -4.74
N ARG A 45 -17.45 12.18 -3.89
CA ARG A 45 -18.67 12.13 -3.05
C ARG A 45 -18.33 11.77 -1.61
N TYR A 46 -19.29 12.04 -0.71
CA TYR A 46 -19.22 11.50 0.64
C TYR A 46 -19.80 10.09 0.66
N SER A 47 -19.08 9.18 1.29
CA SER A 47 -19.48 7.81 1.56
C SER A 47 -19.50 7.54 3.06
N THR A 48 -20.25 6.52 3.49
CA THR A 48 -20.26 6.09 4.88
C THR A 48 -19.31 4.90 5.05
N GLY A 49 -18.35 5.02 5.97
CA GLY A 49 -17.35 3.97 6.13
C GLY A 49 -16.20 4.36 7.04
N TYR A 50 -15.04 3.81 6.71
CA TYR A 50 -13.74 4.05 7.37
C TYR A 50 -12.65 4.26 6.34
N ARG A 51 -11.57 4.94 6.72
CA ARG A 51 -10.31 4.86 5.98
C ARG A 51 -9.37 3.89 6.62
N ASN A 52 -8.96 2.88 5.88
CA ASN A 52 -7.92 1.95 6.32
C ASN A 52 -6.55 2.51 5.91
N LEU A 53 -5.86 3.09 6.87
CA LEU A 53 -4.48 3.53 6.71
C LEU A 53 -3.58 2.30 6.86
N THR A 54 -2.80 1.99 5.84
CA THR A 54 -1.93 0.83 5.79
C THR A 54 -0.47 1.24 5.66
N ILE A 55 0.39 0.61 6.43
CA ILE A 55 1.84 0.64 6.25
C ILE A 55 2.25 -0.72 5.72
N GLY A 56 2.75 -0.76 4.50
CA GLY A 56 3.34 -1.94 3.90
C GLY A 56 4.85 -1.87 3.90
N TRP A 57 5.50 -3.00 3.80
CA TRP A 57 6.94 -3.13 3.58
C TRP A 57 7.18 -3.78 2.23
N SER A 58 8.22 -3.33 1.53
CA SER A 58 8.61 -3.91 0.24
C SER A 58 10.11 -3.89 0.05
N ASP A 59 10.61 -4.95 -0.59
CA ASP A 59 11.97 -5.07 -1.10
C ASP A 59 12.08 -4.79 -2.62
N GLY A 60 10.99 -4.31 -3.21
CA GLY A 60 10.83 -4.07 -4.64
C GLY A 60 10.20 -5.22 -5.43
N ASN A 61 10.16 -6.45 -4.87
CA ASN A 61 9.52 -7.61 -5.48
C ASN A 61 8.35 -8.12 -4.63
N THR A 62 8.50 -8.06 -3.32
CA THR A 62 7.51 -8.54 -2.35
C THR A 62 6.88 -7.34 -1.66
N PHE A 63 5.57 -7.41 -1.43
CA PHE A 63 4.85 -6.45 -0.59
C PHE A 63 4.22 -7.18 0.59
N LEU A 64 4.46 -6.69 1.80
CA LEU A 64 3.86 -7.23 3.02
C LEU A 64 3.19 -6.11 3.81
N PRO A 65 1.92 -6.23 4.18
CA PRO A 65 1.30 -5.32 5.14
C PRO A 65 1.94 -5.52 6.51
N VAL A 66 2.39 -4.43 7.13
CA VAL A 66 3.11 -4.45 8.41
C VAL A 66 2.24 -3.95 9.54
N ASN A 67 1.53 -2.86 9.29
CA ASN A 67 0.72 -2.20 10.30
C ASN A 67 -0.46 -1.48 9.64
N CYS A 68 -1.56 -1.34 10.36
CA CYS A 68 -2.72 -0.61 9.86
C CYS A 68 -3.50 0.06 10.98
N ALA A 69 -4.26 1.09 10.62
CA ALA A 69 -5.22 1.75 11.49
C ALA A 69 -6.52 2.03 10.75
N LEU A 70 -7.62 1.62 11.34
CA LEU A 70 -8.95 1.91 10.81
C LEU A 70 -9.38 3.30 11.30
N MET A 71 -9.27 4.28 10.41
CA MET A 71 -9.50 5.69 10.72
C MET A 71 -10.97 6.08 10.59
N SER A 72 -11.42 6.89 11.52
CA SER A 72 -12.75 7.47 11.58
C SER A 72 -12.64 9.00 11.67
N THR A 73 -13.59 9.63 12.35
CA THR A 73 -13.64 11.08 12.52
C THR A 73 -13.75 11.49 13.98
N ARG A 74 -13.10 12.60 14.31
CA ARG A 74 -13.30 13.28 15.60
C ARG A 74 -14.52 14.22 15.56
N LYS A 75 -14.98 14.62 14.36
CA LYS A 75 -16.08 15.54 14.20
C LYS A 75 -17.40 14.82 14.47
N LYS A 76 -18.10 15.23 15.51
CA LYS A 76 -19.42 14.66 15.88
C LYS A 76 -20.44 14.72 14.73
N THR A 77 -20.40 15.76 13.91
CA THR A 77 -21.30 15.95 12.74
C THR A 77 -21.07 14.92 11.62
N ASN A 78 -19.90 14.33 11.56
CA ASN A 78 -19.55 13.33 10.56
C ASN A 78 -19.67 11.90 11.11
N LEU A 79 -19.88 11.73 12.41
CA LEU A 79 -20.09 10.41 13.00
C LEU A 79 -21.52 9.96 12.73
N VAL A 80 -21.67 8.81 12.07
CA VAL A 80 -22.96 8.19 11.71
C VAL A 80 -23.31 7.10 12.71
N GLY A 81 -22.34 6.29 13.09
CA GLY A 81 -22.52 5.16 14.00
C GLY A 81 -22.45 5.55 15.47
N SER A 82 -22.41 4.55 16.33
CA SER A 82 -22.27 4.74 17.77
C SER A 82 -20.91 5.33 18.13
N LYS A 83 -20.86 6.02 19.26
CA LYS A 83 -19.58 6.47 19.85
C LYS A 83 -18.77 5.26 20.32
N SER A 84 -17.48 5.50 20.60
CA SER A 84 -16.62 4.47 21.19
C SER A 84 -17.24 3.91 22.48
N SER A 85 -17.31 2.58 22.55
CA SER A 85 -17.79 1.85 23.71
C SER A 85 -16.67 1.62 24.74
N ILE A 86 -15.40 1.64 24.30
CA ILE A 86 -14.22 1.40 25.14
C ILE A 86 -13.37 2.66 25.18
N THR A 87 -13.24 3.24 26.38
CA THR A 87 -12.50 4.47 26.63
C THR A 87 -11.18 4.25 27.38
N ASP A 88 -10.97 3.07 27.97
CA ASP A 88 -9.75 2.76 28.73
C ASP A 88 -8.55 2.63 27.77
N GLN A 89 -7.70 3.66 27.78
CA GLN A 89 -6.50 3.78 26.94
C GLN A 89 -5.37 2.82 27.33
N ARG A 90 -5.47 2.11 28.44
CA ARG A 90 -4.49 1.08 28.84
C ARG A 90 -4.67 -0.19 28.01
N THR A 91 -5.84 -0.40 27.45
CA THR A 91 -6.15 -1.54 26.58
C THR A 91 -5.81 -1.24 25.11
N ILE A 92 -5.38 -2.26 24.36
CA ILE A 92 -5.16 -2.14 22.90
C ILE A 92 -6.44 -1.69 22.19
N ALA A 93 -7.59 -2.19 22.62
CA ALA A 93 -8.89 -1.82 22.09
C ALA A 93 -9.22 -0.33 22.27
N GLY A 94 -8.95 0.23 23.45
CA GLY A 94 -9.12 1.65 23.73
C GLY A 94 -8.11 2.52 22.96
N GLN A 95 -6.85 2.09 22.88
CA GLN A 95 -5.82 2.79 22.10
C GLN A 95 -6.19 2.89 20.62
N ARG A 96 -6.63 1.79 19.99
CA ARG A 96 -7.07 1.78 18.58
C ARG A 96 -8.25 2.71 18.32
N ARG A 97 -9.22 2.78 19.23
CA ARG A 97 -10.38 3.66 19.12
C ARG A 97 -9.99 5.13 19.25
N SER A 98 -9.10 5.45 20.16
CA SER A 98 -8.53 6.78 20.29
C SER A 98 -7.73 7.16 19.04
N GLN A 99 -6.89 6.26 18.54
CA GLN A 99 -6.10 6.43 17.32
C GLN A 99 -7.00 6.70 16.11
N ALA A 100 -8.13 5.96 15.96
CA ALA A 100 -9.08 6.11 14.88
C ALA A 100 -9.66 7.53 14.75
N GLN A 101 -9.70 8.30 15.83
CA GLN A 101 -10.26 9.65 15.88
C GLN A 101 -9.21 10.76 15.78
N ARG A 102 -7.94 10.40 15.59
CA ARG A 102 -6.83 11.36 15.42
C ARG A 102 -6.65 11.73 13.95
N LYS A 103 -5.79 12.71 13.70
CA LYS A 103 -5.42 13.06 12.33
C LYS A 103 -4.56 11.95 11.72
N MET A 104 -4.93 11.47 10.56
CA MET A 104 -4.24 10.40 9.83
C MET A 104 -2.75 10.72 9.64
N ASN A 105 -2.40 11.97 9.39
CA ASN A 105 -1.01 12.42 9.26
C ASN A 105 -0.16 12.23 10.54
N GLU A 106 -0.77 12.23 11.72
CA GLU A 106 -0.07 11.94 12.99
C GLU A 106 0.06 10.43 13.19
N VAL A 107 -1.01 9.70 12.87
CA VAL A 107 -1.07 8.24 13.01
C VAL A 107 -0.07 7.54 12.09
N VAL A 108 0.16 8.04 10.88
CA VAL A 108 1.20 7.52 9.97
C VAL A 108 2.57 7.42 10.65
N LEU A 109 3.03 8.48 11.32
CA LEU A 109 4.34 8.48 12.00
C LEU A 109 4.38 7.48 13.15
N GLU A 110 3.28 7.35 13.87
CA GLU A 110 3.16 6.40 14.96
C GLU A 110 3.25 4.95 14.45
N LEU A 111 2.51 4.62 13.39
CA LEU A 111 2.53 3.28 12.79
C LEU A 111 3.91 2.92 12.24
N ILE A 112 4.59 3.87 11.58
CA ILE A 112 5.97 3.69 11.09
C ILE A 112 6.92 3.47 12.28
N SER A 113 6.85 4.29 13.32
CA SER A 113 7.69 4.15 14.51
C SER A 113 7.46 2.82 15.22
N GLN A 114 6.21 2.33 15.26
CA GLN A 114 5.89 1.01 15.80
C GLN A 114 6.52 -0.11 14.96
N ALA A 115 6.43 -0.03 13.65
CA ALA A 115 7.04 -1.01 12.74
C ALA A 115 8.56 -1.10 12.93
N LEU A 116 9.25 0.05 12.99
CA LEU A 116 10.69 0.10 13.22
C LEU A 116 11.09 -0.49 14.58
N ARG A 117 10.33 -0.17 15.65
CA ARG A 117 10.59 -0.73 16.99
C ARG A 117 10.40 -2.25 17.05
N LEU A 118 9.54 -2.80 16.20
CA LEU A 118 9.34 -4.25 16.08
C LEU A 118 10.38 -4.92 15.15
N GLY A 119 11.42 -4.20 14.74
CA GLY A 119 12.53 -4.74 13.98
C GLY A 119 12.32 -4.75 12.46
N VAL A 120 11.29 -4.07 11.94
CA VAL A 120 11.15 -3.90 10.50
C VAL A 120 12.23 -2.96 10.01
N THR A 121 13.08 -3.43 9.09
CA THR A 121 14.14 -2.63 8.49
C THR A 121 13.69 -2.01 7.19
N ALA A 122 13.90 -0.72 7.03
CA ALA A 122 13.68 0.01 5.79
C ALA A 122 14.64 1.20 5.70
N LYS A 123 14.97 1.61 4.50
CA LYS A 123 15.72 2.83 4.23
C LYS A 123 14.83 3.95 3.72
N TYR A 124 13.78 3.60 3.01
CA TYR A 124 12.89 4.54 2.34
C TYR A 124 11.47 4.46 2.88
N VAL A 125 10.75 5.59 2.81
CA VAL A 125 9.29 5.64 2.97
C VAL A 125 8.69 6.27 1.72
N LEU A 126 7.74 5.56 1.10
CA LEU A 126 7.02 6.00 -0.08
C LEU A 126 5.59 6.38 0.31
N PHE A 127 5.12 7.53 -0.15
CA PHE A 127 3.74 7.97 0.07
C PHE A 127 3.30 8.97 -1.00
N ASP A 128 2.00 9.12 -1.13
CA ASP A 128 1.39 10.05 -2.06
C ASP A 128 1.47 11.52 -1.60
N SER A 129 0.89 12.42 -2.38
CA SER A 129 0.89 13.86 -2.10
C SER A 129 0.10 14.24 -0.85
N TRP A 130 -0.80 13.38 -0.36
CA TRP A 130 -1.64 13.66 0.80
C TRP A 130 -0.83 13.73 2.09
N TYR A 131 0.19 12.88 2.21
CA TYR A 131 1.08 12.82 3.37
C TYR A 131 2.32 13.70 3.22
N SER A 132 2.51 14.34 2.05
CA SER A 132 3.71 15.10 1.71
C SER A 132 3.72 16.47 2.36
N SER A 133 4.67 16.71 3.26
CA SER A 133 4.94 18.03 3.86
C SER A 133 6.36 18.12 4.41
N PRO A 134 6.97 19.34 4.52
CA PRO A 134 8.28 19.52 5.15
C PRO A 134 8.35 18.94 6.56
N GLN A 135 7.30 19.10 7.36
CA GLN A 135 7.18 18.50 8.69
C GLN A 135 7.34 16.97 8.64
N LYS A 136 6.65 16.32 7.71
CA LYS A 136 6.70 14.86 7.58
C LYS A 136 8.09 14.39 7.16
N PHE A 137 8.70 15.06 6.18
CA PHE A 137 10.06 14.75 5.75
C PHE A 137 11.06 14.88 6.88
N TRP A 138 10.94 15.91 7.72
CA TRP A 138 11.80 16.10 8.87
C TRP A 138 11.67 14.96 9.88
N HIS A 139 10.46 14.63 10.31
CA HIS A 139 10.25 13.56 11.29
C HIS A 139 10.67 12.17 10.77
N LEU A 140 10.49 11.89 9.48
CA LEU A 140 10.98 10.65 8.90
C LEU A 140 12.51 10.60 8.87
N LYS A 141 13.15 11.73 8.59
CA LYS A 141 14.61 11.85 8.66
C LYS A 141 15.15 11.64 10.09
N GLU A 142 14.46 12.16 11.11
CA GLU A 142 14.78 11.88 12.52
C GLU A 142 14.69 10.38 12.87
N LEU A 143 13.81 9.65 12.19
CA LEU A 143 13.71 8.19 12.31
C LEU A 143 14.75 7.43 11.45
N GLY A 144 15.66 8.13 10.78
CA GLY A 144 16.68 7.52 9.90
C GLY A 144 16.15 7.07 8.54
N LEU A 145 14.98 7.57 8.12
CA LEU A 145 14.33 7.18 6.87
C LEU A 145 14.40 8.29 5.82
N GLU A 146 14.66 7.89 4.58
CA GLU A 146 14.59 8.76 3.41
C GLU A 146 13.19 8.75 2.81
N SER A 147 12.64 9.93 2.53
CA SER A 147 11.28 10.07 2.00
C SER A 147 11.27 10.15 0.48
N VAL A 148 10.39 9.38 -0.16
CA VAL A 148 10.07 9.48 -1.59
C VAL A 148 8.57 9.76 -1.72
N ALA A 149 8.19 10.93 -2.22
CA ALA A 149 6.80 11.35 -2.23
C ALA A 149 6.45 12.22 -3.43
N ILE A 150 5.19 12.16 -3.84
CA ILE A 150 4.63 13.15 -4.75
C ILE A 150 4.40 14.44 -3.96
N LEU A 151 4.96 15.57 -4.43
CA LEU A 151 4.78 16.84 -3.75
C LEU A 151 3.42 17.46 -4.08
N LYS A 152 2.72 17.90 -3.04
CA LYS A 152 1.46 18.63 -3.19
C LYS A 152 1.72 20.02 -3.78
N ARG A 153 0.97 20.38 -4.82
CA ARG A 153 0.97 21.75 -5.37
C ARG A 153 0.24 22.68 -4.41
N SER A 154 0.95 23.22 -3.43
CA SER A 154 0.40 24.14 -2.44
C SER A 154 1.00 25.54 -2.60
N SER A 155 0.16 26.56 -2.44
CA SER A 155 0.62 27.96 -2.36
C SER A 155 1.18 28.32 -0.98
N LYS A 156 1.05 27.41 0.01
CA LYS A 156 1.48 27.62 1.41
C LYS A 156 2.82 26.98 1.72
N VAL A 157 3.38 26.19 0.81
CA VAL A 157 4.64 25.47 1.01
C VAL A 157 5.68 26.02 0.05
N TYR A 158 6.80 26.46 0.61
CA TYR A 158 7.92 27.03 -0.14
C TYR A 158 9.18 26.22 0.10
N TYR A 159 10.02 26.18 -0.93
CA TYR A 159 11.35 25.59 -0.91
C TYR A 159 12.37 26.64 -1.30
N ARG A 160 13.50 26.68 -0.61
CA ARG A 160 14.55 27.65 -0.88
C ARG A 160 15.48 27.13 -1.96
N TYR A 161 15.59 27.88 -3.04
CA TYR A 161 16.50 27.58 -4.15
C TYR A 161 17.36 28.80 -4.46
N ARG A 162 18.67 28.64 -4.42
CA ARG A 162 19.65 29.75 -4.63
C ARG A 162 19.32 30.99 -3.79
N GLY A 163 19.05 30.78 -2.50
CA GLY A 163 18.76 31.87 -1.56
C GLY A 163 17.34 32.48 -1.61
N ARG A 164 16.47 32.06 -2.54
CA ARG A 164 15.11 32.56 -2.69
C ARG A 164 14.06 31.47 -2.48
N ASN A 165 12.91 31.84 -1.94
CA ASN A 165 11.81 30.92 -1.69
C ASN A 165 10.90 30.82 -2.93
N TYR A 166 10.57 29.59 -3.32
CA TYR A 166 9.72 29.28 -4.45
C TYR A 166 8.64 28.26 -4.05
N SER A 167 7.42 28.47 -4.49
CA SER A 167 6.43 27.39 -4.55
C SER A 167 6.86 26.38 -5.62
N ILE A 168 6.32 25.15 -5.58
CA ILE A 168 6.64 24.12 -6.59
C ILE A 168 6.39 24.59 -8.01
N LYS A 169 5.27 25.33 -8.24
CA LYS A 169 4.94 25.88 -9.56
C LYS A 169 5.97 26.93 -10.01
N ALA A 170 6.34 27.86 -9.12
CA ALA A 170 7.31 28.89 -9.41
C ALA A 170 8.73 28.32 -9.63
N LEU A 171 9.11 27.28 -8.85
CA LEU A 171 10.36 26.58 -9.06
C LEU A 171 10.43 25.90 -10.43
N TYR A 172 9.34 25.24 -10.85
CA TYR A 172 9.26 24.64 -12.17
C TYR A 172 9.43 25.68 -13.29
N GLN A 173 8.72 26.81 -13.21
CA GLN A 173 8.86 27.92 -14.16
C GLN A 173 10.30 28.47 -14.21
N ARG A 174 10.96 28.55 -13.05
CA ARG A 174 12.37 28.97 -12.97
C ARG A 174 13.32 28.00 -13.66
N LEU A 175 13.06 26.68 -13.54
CA LEU A 175 13.87 25.62 -14.15
C LEU A 175 13.61 25.45 -15.65
N LEU A 176 12.45 25.86 -16.16
CA LEU A 176 12.15 25.85 -17.60
C LEU A 176 13.18 26.66 -18.44
N ASN A 177 13.75 27.71 -17.85
CA ASN A 177 14.79 28.52 -18.49
C ASN A 177 16.18 27.84 -18.45
N SER A 178 16.30 26.67 -17.84
CA SER A 178 17.54 25.91 -17.81
C SER A 178 17.55 24.87 -18.92
N LYS A 179 18.75 24.48 -19.40
CA LYS A 179 18.88 23.43 -20.42
C LYS A 179 18.30 22.12 -19.87
N ARG A 180 17.37 21.51 -20.62
CA ARG A 180 16.80 20.21 -20.26
C ARG A 180 17.88 19.13 -20.28
N PRO A 181 17.97 18.26 -19.26
CA PRO A 181 18.92 17.15 -19.25
C PRO A 181 18.65 16.19 -20.43
N ALA A 182 19.66 15.92 -21.23
CA ALA A 182 19.55 14.96 -22.33
C ALA A 182 19.60 13.51 -21.78
N GLY A 183 18.84 12.60 -22.40
CA GLY A 183 18.88 11.16 -22.05
C GLY A 183 18.29 10.78 -20.70
N GLN A 184 17.61 11.71 -20.00
CA GLN A 184 16.97 11.44 -18.72
C GLN A 184 15.46 11.24 -18.85
N SER A 185 14.89 10.39 -18.03
CA SER A 185 13.44 10.12 -17.95
C SER A 185 12.64 11.24 -17.26
N TYR A 186 13.31 12.23 -16.70
CA TYR A 186 12.68 13.38 -16.03
C TYR A 186 12.90 14.68 -16.81
N LEU A 187 12.03 15.67 -16.56
CA LEU A 187 12.11 16.97 -17.23
C LEU A 187 13.22 17.83 -16.62
N TYR A 188 13.19 17.99 -15.30
CA TYR A 188 14.14 18.79 -14.52
C TYR A 188 14.33 18.16 -13.14
N SER A 189 15.47 18.40 -12.52
CA SER A 189 15.69 18.11 -11.11
C SER A 189 16.54 19.21 -10.46
N SER A 190 16.32 19.42 -9.17
CA SER A 190 17.11 20.36 -8.39
C SER A 190 17.13 19.96 -6.92
N ILE A 191 18.25 20.27 -6.25
CA ILE A 191 18.34 20.22 -4.80
C ILE A 191 17.88 21.58 -4.29
N VAL A 192 16.96 21.55 -3.34
CA VAL A 192 16.40 22.73 -2.67
C VAL A 192 16.44 22.51 -1.17
N GLU A 193 16.27 23.56 -0.40
CA GLU A 193 16.14 23.49 1.05
C GLU A 193 14.67 23.54 1.45
N ALA A 194 14.25 22.57 2.24
CA ALA A 194 12.98 22.61 2.97
C ALA A 194 13.23 23.12 4.38
N ASN A 195 12.22 23.77 4.97
CA ASN A 195 12.26 24.27 6.33
C ASN A 195 11.06 23.78 7.13
N PHE A 196 11.33 23.31 8.33
CA PHE A 196 10.31 23.01 9.33
C PHE A 196 10.77 23.53 10.70
N GLN A 197 10.07 24.51 11.26
CA GLN A 197 10.36 25.11 12.57
C GLN A 197 11.83 25.56 12.74
N GLY A 198 12.42 26.17 11.70
CA GLY A 198 13.82 26.61 11.71
C GLY A 198 14.82 25.52 11.32
N GLN A 199 14.43 24.26 11.26
CA GLN A 199 15.27 23.16 10.77
C GLN A 199 15.30 23.19 9.25
N VAL A 200 16.48 23.43 8.69
CA VAL A 200 16.71 23.48 7.23
C VAL A 200 17.39 22.21 6.79
N PHE A 201 16.86 21.56 5.77
CA PHE A 201 17.43 20.33 5.24
C PHE A 201 17.25 20.23 3.72
N PRO A 202 18.18 19.56 3.01
CA PRO A 202 18.13 19.43 1.57
C PRO A 202 17.05 18.43 1.14
N VAL A 203 16.35 18.75 0.05
CA VAL A 203 15.38 17.88 -0.63
C VAL A 203 15.66 17.92 -2.12
N LYS A 204 15.76 16.76 -2.77
CA LYS A 204 15.85 16.67 -4.22
C LYS A 204 14.45 16.66 -4.82
N ILE A 205 14.11 17.68 -5.58
CA ILE A 205 12.86 17.75 -6.34
C ILE A 205 13.13 17.30 -7.77
N VAL A 206 12.29 16.39 -8.26
CA VAL A 206 12.34 15.87 -9.62
C VAL A 206 11.00 16.14 -10.30
N PHE A 207 11.03 16.79 -11.45
CA PHE A 207 9.86 17.06 -12.28
C PHE A 207 9.81 16.01 -13.39
N VAL A 208 8.73 15.23 -13.41
CA VAL A 208 8.48 14.20 -14.42
C VAL A 208 7.30 14.59 -15.29
N ALA A 209 7.32 14.19 -16.56
CA ALA A 209 6.12 14.27 -17.38
C ALA A 209 5.08 13.28 -16.84
N LYS A 210 3.85 13.75 -16.63
CA LYS A 210 2.74 12.84 -16.32
C LYS A 210 2.36 12.16 -17.62
N ASN A 211 2.93 11.00 -17.91
CA ASN A 211 2.41 10.15 -18.95
C ASN A 211 1.01 9.71 -18.53
N LYS A 212 0.03 9.90 -19.41
CA LYS A 212 -1.39 9.56 -19.15
C LYS A 212 -1.63 8.06 -19.10
N SER A 213 -0.59 7.27 -19.26
CA SER A 213 -0.70 5.81 -19.33
C SER A 213 0.38 5.14 -18.53
N GLN A 214 0.03 4.78 -17.32
CA GLN A 214 0.74 3.72 -16.61
C GLN A 214 -0.06 2.49 -16.74
N ILE A 215 -0.19 1.62 -17.38
CA ILE A 215 -1.04 0.44 -17.57
C ILE A 215 -2.39 0.85 -18.18
N GLN A 216 -2.37 1.28 -19.45
CA GLN A 216 -3.59 1.47 -20.24
C GLN A 216 -4.01 0.18 -20.95
N SER A 217 -3.14 -0.82 -21.02
CA SER A 217 -3.54 -2.09 -21.64
C SER A 217 -4.36 -2.88 -20.60
N TYR A 218 -5.44 -3.43 -21.07
CA TYR A 218 -6.27 -4.38 -20.33
C TYR A 218 -5.41 -5.52 -19.76
N ASP A 219 -4.47 -6.06 -20.54
CA ASP A 219 -3.53 -7.10 -20.14
C ASP A 219 -2.64 -6.70 -18.98
N GLY A 220 -2.18 -5.45 -18.94
CA GLY A 220 -1.40 -4.93 -17.81
C GLY A 220 -2.22 -4.83 -16.52
N GLN A 221 -3.50 -4.47 -16.59
CA GLN A 221 -4.41 -4.46 -15.44
C GLN A 221 -4.70 -5.88 -14.96
N VAL A 222 -4.95 -6.80 -15.89
CA VAL A 222 -5.12 -8.23 -15.58
C VAL A 222 -3.87 -8.81 -14.93
N ALA A 223 -2.68 -8.50 -15.46
CA ALA A 223 -1.41 -8.94 -14.87
C ALA A 223 -1.24 -8.43 -13.44
N GLN A 224 -1.54 -7.16 -13.17
CA GLN A 224 -1.47 -6.59 -11.81
C GLN A 224 -2.45 -7.27 -10.85
N ILE A 225 -3.69 -7.48 -11.26
CA ILE A 225 -4.71 -8.18 -10.47
C ILE A 225 -4.28 -9.63 -10.23
N THR A 226 -3.76 -10.31 -11.26
CA THR A 226 -3.29 -11.69 -11.18
C THR A 226 -2.13 -11.83 -10.19
N VAL A 227 -1.12 -10.94 -10.25
CA VAL A 227 0.01 -10.93 -9.29
C VAL A 227 -0.48 -10.70 -7.87
N THR A 228 -1.41 -9.76 -7.66
CA THR A 228 -2.00 -9.51 -6.34
C THR A 228 -2.78 -10.73 -5.84
N ALA A 229 -3.56 -11.37 -6.70
CA ALA A 229 -4.29 -12.58 -6.38
C ALA A 229 -3.36 -13.77 -6.09
N MET A 230 -2.29 -13.95 -6.85
CA MET A 230 -1.28 -15.00 -6.60
C MET A 230 -0.57 -14.79 -5.27
N THR A 231 -0.21 -13.56 -4.92
CA THR A 231 0.36 -13.23 -3.61
C THR A 231 -0.62 -13.57 -2.49
N TYR A 232 -1.90 -13.27 -2.67
CA TYR A 232 -2.95 -13.61 -1.70
C TYR A 232 -3.15 -15.13 -1.57
N ILE A 233 -3.12 -15.87 -2.68
CA ILE A 233 -3.22 -17.33 -2.70
C ILE A 233 -2.02 -17.98 -1.97
N LEU A 234 -0.80 -17.49 -2.21
CA LEU A 234 0.40 -17.97 -1.54
C LEU A 234 0.36 -17.70 -0.03
N LEU A 235 -0.13 -16.53 0.37
CA LEU A 235 -0.30 -16.18 1.79
C LEU A 235 -1.41 -17.05 2.44
N ALA A 236 -2.53 -17.23 1.78
CA ALA A 236 -3.62 -18.08 2.25
C ALA A 236 -3.22 -19.57 2.31
N TRP A 237 -2.34 -20.01 1.41
CA TRP A 237 -1.78 -21.35 1.45
C TRP A 237 -0.79 -21.56 2.60
N GLN A 238 0.09 -20.58 2.88
CA GLN A 238 0.96 -20.61 4.05
C GLN A 238 0.16 -20.60 5.37
N GLU A 239 -0.94 -19.86 5.42
CA GLU A 239 -1.82 -19.82 6.58
C GLU A 239 -2.54 -21.17 6.81
N ARG A 240 -2.87 -21.89 5.74
CA ARG A 240 -3.50 -23.23 5.79
C ARG A 240 -2.58 -24.37 6.17
N LEU A 241 -1.29 -24.26 5.97
CA LEU A 241 -0.32 -25.19 6.56
C LEU A 241 -0.40 -25.19 8.10
N ASN A 242 -1.04 -24.17 8.70
CA ASN A 242 -1.23 -23.99 10.14
C ASN A 242 -2.70 -24.08 10.64
N LYS A 243 -3.59 -24.81 9.96
CA LYS A 243 -4.98 -25.11 10.39
C LYS A 243 -6.00 -23.96 10.23
N ASP A 244 -6.51 -23.75 9.05
CA ASP A 244 -7.75 -23.00 8.83
C ASP A 244 -8.83 -23.97 8.27
N ASP A 245 -10.05 -23.93 8.82
CA ASP A 245 -11.18 -24.81 8.45
C ASP A 245 -11.91 -24.37 7.16
N ARG A 246 -11.46 -23.29 6.51
CA ARG A 246 -12.06 -22.82 5.25
C ARG A 246 -11.53 -23.61 4.06
N THR A 247 -12.41 -23.97 3.13
CA THR A 247 -12.02 -24.70 1.92
C THR A 247 -11.40 -23.76 0.88
N LEU A 248 -10.42 -24.26 0.13
CA LEU A 248 -9.82 -23.54 -1.00
C LEU A 248 -10.87 -23.10 -2.03
N GLY A 249 -11.99 -23.84 -2.13
CA GLY A 249 -13.13 -23.51 -2.97
C GLY A 249 -13.79 -22.16 -2.63
N ASP A 250 -13.86 -21.80 -1.35
CA ASP A 250 -14.46 -20.54 -0.93
C ASP A 250 -13.60 -19.33 -1.35
N LEU A 251 -12.27 -19.47 -1.32
CA LEU A 251 -11.33 -18.46 -1.79
C LEU A 251 -11.39 -18.29 -3.32
N PHE A 252 -11.50 -19.40 -4.06
CA PHE A 252 -11.63 -19.38 -5.51
C PHE A 252 -12.99 -18.85 -5.97
N TYR A 253 -14.05 -19.09 -5.21
CA TYR A 253 -15.37 -18.52 -5.49
C TYR A 253 -15.36 -17.00 -5.40
N LEU A 254 -14.70 -16.47 -4.38
CA LEU A 254 -14.50 -15.02 -4.20
C LEU A 254 -13.67 -14.41 -5.35
N MET A 255 -12.65 -15.12 -5.84
CA MET A 255 -11.81 -14.67 -6.95
C MET A 255 -12.55 -14.72 -8.30
N ASN A 256 -13.38 -15.73 -8.52
CA ASN A 256 -14.15 -15.87 -9.76
C ASN A 256 -15.18 -14.73 -9.93
N ASP A 257 -15.69 -14.21 -8.82
CA ASP A 257 -16.60 -13.05 -8.80
C ASP A 257 -15.85 -11.73 -9.08
N SER A 258 -14.55 -11.71 -8.80
CA SER A 258 -13.68 -10.53 -8.97
C SER A 258 -12.95 -10.48 -10.32
N LEU A 259 -12.87 -11.59 -11.05
CA LEU A 259 -12.14 -11.75 -12.32
C LEU A 259 -13.04 -12.41 -13.39
N PRO A 260 -14.10 -11.73 -13.86
CA PRO A 260 -15.10 -12.34 -14.75
C PRO A 260 -14.56 -12.78 -16.13
N GLU A 261 -13.34 -12.36 -16.52
CA GLU A 261 -12.81 -12.58 -17.86
C GLU A 261 -11.70 -13.65 -17.94
N VAL A 262 -11.20 -14.14 -16.80
CA VAL A 262 -10.26 -15.28 -16.77
C VAL A 262 -11.01 -16.51 -16.31
N LYS A 263 -11.11 -17.51 -17.19
CA LYS A 263 -11.70 -18.79 -16.80
C LYS A 263 -10.85 -19.37 -15.66
N PHE A 264 -11.52 -19.68 -14.55
CA PHE A 264 -10.89 -20.22 -13.34
C PHE A 264 -9.90 -21.35 -13.62
N ILE A 265 -10.29 -22.31 -14.49
CA ILE A 265 -9.45 -23.44 -14.86
C ILE A 265 -8.17 -22.99 -15.56
N GLU A 266 -8.22 -22.02 -16.46
CA GLU A 266 -7.04 -21.51 -17.18
C GLU A 266 -6.05 -20.81 -16.21
N ALA A 267 -6.56 -20.01 -15.27
CA ALA A 267 -5.74 -19.39 -14.25
C ALA A 267 -5.07 -20.41 -13.32
N LEU A 268 -5.81 -21.46 -12.95
CA LEU A 268 -5.31 -22.53 -12.11
C LEU A 268 -4.26 -23.38 -12.82
N VAL A 269 -4.46 -23.71 -14.10
CA VAL A 269 -3.48 -24.42 -14.95
C VAL A 269 -2.18 -23.63 -15.05
N TYR A 270 -2.28 -22.32 -15.30
CA TYR A 270 -1.10 -21.46 -15.36
C TYR A 270 -0.34 -21.43 -14.03
N LEU A 271 -1.05 -21.35 -12.92
CA LEU A 271 -0.47 -21.41 -11.58
C LEU A 271 0.26 -22.74 -11.33
N LEU A 272 -0.38 -23.87 -11.64
CA LEU A 272 0.19 -25.21 -11.45
C LEU A 272 1.43 -25.41 -12.31
N LYS A 273 1.42 -25.00 -13.59
CA LYS A 273 2.59 -25.05 -14.49
C LYS A 273 3.74 -24.18 -13.98
N THR A 274 3.43 -23.00 -13.43
CA THR A 274 4.45 -22.12 -12.84
C THR A 274 5.07 -22.74 -11.60
N LEU A 275 4.27 -23.36 -10.74
CA LEU A 275 4.76 -24.07 -9.54
C LEU A 275 5.63 -25.29 -9.92
N GLN A 276 5.22 -26.08 -10.92
CA GLN A 276 6.00 -27.23 -11.42
C GLN A 276 7.35 -26.77 -12.02
N SER A 277 7.40 -25.61 -12.68
CA SER A 277 8.65 -25.07 -13.23
C SER A 277 9.68 -24.66 -12.18
N LEU A 278 9.27 -24.53 -10.90
CA LEU A 278 10.17 -24.23 -9.78
C LEU A 278 10.96 -25.44 -9.28
N GLY A 279 10.72 -26.65 -9.80
CA GLY A 279 11.64 -27.79 -9.78
C GLY A 279 11.93 -28.44 -8.44
N ALA A 280 10.97 -28.47 -7.51
CA ALA A 280 11.12 -29.19 -6.26
C ALA A 280 10.16 -30.39 -6.20
N ASP A 281 10.67 -31.59 -6.02
CA ASP A 281 9.90 -32.86 -5.89
C ASP A 281 8.77 -32.77 -4.84
N PHE A 282 8.96 -31.94 -3.81
CA PHE A 282 7.96 -31.66 -2.79
C PHE A 282 6.75 -30.89 -3.35
N ILE A 283 6.94 -30.06 -4.39
CA ILE A 283 5.86 -29.27 -5.01
C ILE A 283 4.92 -30.19 -5.79
N ASP A 284 5.45 -31.17 -6.53
CA ASP A 284 4.64 -32.12 -7.31
C ASP A 284 3.76 -33.00 -6.42
N GLN A 285 4.28 -33.44 -5.30
CA GLN A 285 3.51 -34.22 -4.33
C GLN A 285 2.38 -33.38 -3.71
N THR A 286 2.66 -32.11 -3.39
CA THR A 286 1.69 -31.17 -2.82
C THR A 286 0.62 -30.77 -3.84
N ILE A 287 0.99 -30.58 -5.11
CA ILE A 287 0.06 -30.30 -6.21
C ILE A 287 -0.89 -31.47 -6.44
N ASN A 288 -0.38 -32.70 -6.46
CA ASN A 288 -1.20 -33.89 -6.64
C ASN A 288 -2.19 -34.10 -5.48
N GLN A 289 -1.76 -33.85 -4.24
CA GLN A 289 -2.64 -33.84 -3.09
C GLN A 289 -3.72 -32.76 -3.20
N PHE A 290 -3.34 -31.57 -3.62
CA PHE A 290 -4.27 -30.47 -3.83
C PHE A 290 -5.33 -30.79 -4.90
N ILE A 291 -4.92 -31.34 -6.06
CA ILE A 291 -5.86 -31.74 -7.12
C ILE A 291 -6.86 -32.77 -6.61
N ALA A 292 -6.42 -33.70 -5.76
CA ALA A 292 -7.28 -34.74 -5.19
C ALA A 292 -8.39 -34.18 -4.26
N TYR A 293 -8.21 -32.99 -3.68
CA TYR A 293 -9.22 -32.35 -2.83
C TYR A 293 -10.22 -31.47 -3.61
N LEU A 294 -10.02 -31.26 -4.90
CA LEU A 294 -10.92 -30.43 -5.71
C LEU A 294 -12.20 -31.20 -6.08
N PRO A 295 -13.32 -30.50 -6.32
CA PRO A 295 -14.54 -31.12 -6.84
C PRO A 295 -14.28 -31.84 -8.17
N HIS A 296 -14.97 -32.95 -8.42
CA HIS A 296 -14.73 -33.83 -9.58
C HIS A 296 -14.80 -33.10 -10.94
N ASN A 297 -15.73 -32.14 -11.09
CA ASN A 297 -15.84 -31.32 -12.30
C ASN A 297 -14.63 -30.41 -12.55
N VAL A 298 -13.93 -30.01 -11.50
CA VAL A 298 -12.70 -29.20 -11.60
C VAL A 298 -11.49 -30.10 -11.86
N GLN A 299 -11.43 -31.28 -11.22
CA GLN A 299 -10.38 -32.28 -11.47
C GLN A 299 -10.33 -32.71 -12.94
N SER A 300 -11.50 -33.01 -13.52
CA SER A 300 -11.60 -33.38 -14.94
C SER A 300 -11.10 -32.29 -15.88
N GLY A 301 -11.47 -31.04 -15.62
CA GLY A 301 -11.01 -29.91 -16.43
C GLY A 301 -9.51 -29.63 -16.31
N LEU A 302 -8.89 -29.94 -15.16
CA LEU A 302 -7.44 -29.82 -14.96
C LEU A 302 -6.67 -30.95 -15.64
N GLN A 303 -7.18 -32.19 -15.62
CA GLN A 303 -6.54 -33.34 -16.28
C GLN A 303 -6.54 -33.21 -17.82
N GLU A 304 -7.50 -32.51 -18.40
CA GLU A 304 -7.54 -32.24 -19.84
C GLU A 304 -6.60 -31.09 -20.26
N ALA A 305 -6.16 -30.24 -19.32
CA ALA A 305 -5.41 -29.02 -19.60
C ALA A 305 -3.91 -29.10 -19.19
N VAL A 306 -3.51 -30.08 -18.38
CA VAL A 306 -2.12 -30.36 -17.97
C VAL A 306 -1.53 -31.42 -18.88
#